data_887dc5785bb52cac674a4f14f4d4d983
#
_entry.id   887dc5785bb52cac674a4f14f4d4d983
#
_cell.length_a   1.000
_cell.length_b   1.000
_cell.length_c   1.000
_cell.angle_alpha   90.00
_cell.angle_beta   90.00
_cell.angle_gamma   90.00
#
_symmetry.space_group_name_H-M   'P 1'
#
loop_
_entity.id
_entity.type
_entity.pdbx_description
1 polymer ?
#
loop_
_entity_poly.entity_id
_entity_poly.type
_entity_poly.pdbx_seq_one_letter_code
_entity_poly.pdbx_strand_id
1 'polypeptide(L)'
;LTSRQLFDLCKDINIVYRTELKDMPQLGTTADTLLKVIQDFRLLLGEGNQRGNWRELFKQSAVKKSVELLQEKIEFLSEVIKIALGRSQTLDSIFERTESIKNQLMRLCDTAIVGYCYWYESMGRQFGLHITPLTVADKFGEQLNNKEAAWIFTSATLEVGGTFNHFCQRLGIEQAEQKILHSPFDYPNQSL
;
A
#
# COMPACT_ATOMS: atom_id res chain seq x y z
N LEU A 1 -2.19 0.52 -2.94
CA LEU A 1 -3.62 0.64 -3.22
C LEU A 1 -4.14 -0.66 -3.82
N THR A 2 -5.22 -1.21 -3.27
CA THR A 2 -5.80 -2.46 -3.76
C THR A 2 -7.27 -2.28 -4.16
N SER A 3 -7.74 -3.12 -5.10
CA SER A 3 -9.16 -3.16 -5.46
C SER A 3 -10.05 -3.47 -4.26
N ARG A 4 -9.58 -4.30 -3.32
CA ARG A 4 -10.31 -4.62 -2.10
C ARG A 4 -10.60 -3.37 -1.26
N GLN A 5 -9.61 -2.50 -1.05
CA GLN A 5 -9.80 -1.24 -0.32
C GLN A 5 -10.87 -0.36 -0.98
N LEU A 6 -10.87 -0.30 -2.32
CA LEU A 6 -11.84 0.47 -3.08
C LEU A 6 -13.25 -0.15 -3.04
N PHE A 7 -13.36 -1.48 -3.18
CA PHE A 7 -14.64 -2.17 -3.07
C PHE A 7 -15.25 -2.09 -1.68
N ASP A 8 -14.43 -2.27 -0.64
CA ASP A 8 -14.87 -2.16 0.75
C ASP A 8 -15.35 -0.72 1.04
N LEU A 9 -14.65 0.31 0.51
CA LEU A 9 -15.08 1.70 0.60
C LEU A 9 -16.49 1.91 0.02
N CYS A 10 -16.72 1.47 -1.23
CA CYS A 10 -18.02 1.59 -1.89
C CYS A 10 -19.13 0.84 -1.13
N LYS A 11 -18.82 -0.35 -0.62
CA LYS A 11 -19.73 -1.16 0.17
C LYS A 11 -20.14 -0.46 1.47
N ASP A 12 -19.15 0.05 2.22
CA ASP A 12 -19.39 0.70 3.51
C ASP A 12 -20.21 1.97 3.34
N ILE A 13 -19.96 2.77 2.29
CA ILE A 13 -20.78 3.95 1.96
C ILE A 13 -22.21 3.54 1.66
N ASN A 14 -22.43 2.49 0.89
CA ASN A 14 -23.77 2.01 0.58
C ASN A 14 -24.50 1.49 1.84
N ILE A 15 -23.78 0.90 2.80
CA ILE A 15 -24.36 0.51 4.09
C ILE A 15 -24.77 1.74 4.87
N VAL A 16 -23.89 2.72 5.06
CA VAL A 16 -24.20 3.97 5.80
C VAL A 16 -25.36 4.72 5.16
N TYR A 17 -25.37 4.84 3.83
CA TYR A 17 -26.50 5.42 3.11
C TYR A 17 -27.83 4.74 3.46
N ARG A 18 -27.87 3.41 3.45
CA ARG A 18 -29.11 2.65 3.66
C ARG A 18 -29.55 2.60 5.13
N THR A 19 -28.63 2.69 6.07
CA THR A 19 -28.92 2.54 7.50
C THR A 19 -29.06 3.88 8.21
N GLU A 20 -28.18 4.85 7.93
CA GLU A 20 -28.02 6.06 8.72
C GLU A 20 -28.40 7.35 7.96
N LEU A 21 -28.10 7.42 6.65
CA LEU A 21 -28.19 8.64 5.84
C LEU A 21 -29.08 8.48 4.60
N LYS A 22 -30.29 7.95 4.78
CA LYS A 22 -31.25 7.69 3.69
C LYS A 22 -31.70 8.98 2.97
N ASP A 23 -31.58 10.12 3.62
CA ASP A 23 -31.87 11.45 3.09
C ASP A 23 -30.78 11.96 2.13
N MET A 24 -29.67 11.22 1.97
CA MET A 24 -28.55 11.57 1.08
C MET A 24 -28.35 10.56 -0.06
N PRO A 25 -29.25 10.49 -1.04
CA PRO A 25 -29.17 9.51 -2.14
C PRO A 25 -27.90 9.65 -2.96
N GLN A 26 -27.26 10.82 -2.95
CA GLN A 26 -25.98 11.06 -3.64
C GLN A 26 -24.85 10.18 -3.14
N LEU A 27 -24.84 9.77 -1.85
CA LEU A 27 -23.83 8.84 -1.32
C LEU A 27 -23.89 7.48 -2.05
N GLY A 28 -25.09 6.91 -2.19
CA GLY A 28 -25.28 5.65 -2.88
C GLY A 28 -24.96 5.73 -4.37
N THR A 29 -25.46 6.75 -5.06
CA THR A 29 -25.20 6.91 -6.51
C THR A 29 -23.73 7.15 -6.83
N THR A 30 -23.02 7.90 -5.97
CA THR A 30 -21.59 8.15 -6.15
C THR A 30 -20.77 6.88 -5.89
N ALA A 31 -21.11 6.12 -4.84
CA ALA A 31 -20.46 4.84 -4.57
C ALA A 31 -20.66 3.81 -5.71
N ASP A 32 -21.88 3.74 -6.27
CA ASP A 32 -22.17 2.83 -7.38
C ASP A 32 -21.46 3.26 -8.68
N THR A 33 -21.30 4.57 -8.90
CA THR A 33 -20.53 5.09 -10.03
C THR A 33 -19.05 4.78 -9.86
N LEU A 34 -18.49 4.99 -8.69
CA LEU A 34 -17.09 4.65 -8.39
C LEU A 34 -16.85 3.15 -8.56
N LEU A 35 -17.77 2.29 -8.10
CA LEU A 35 -17.68 0.85 -8.25
C LEU A 35 -17.51 0.43 -9.73
N LYS A 36 -18.27 1.03 -10.64
CA LYS A 36 -18.15 0.78 -12.09
C LYS A 36 -16.78 1.19 -12.62
N VAL A 37 -16.31 2.39 -12.24
CA VAL A 37 -15.00 2.89 -12.66
C VAL A 37 -13.86 1.96 -12.17
N ILE A 38 -13.97 1.42 -10.96
CA ILE A 38 -12.99 0.44 -10.42
C ILE A 38 -13.00 -0.85 -11.25
N GLN A 39 -14.18 -1.34 -11.64
CA GLN A 39 -14.32 -2.53 -12.47
C GLN A 39 -13.75 -2.32 -13.87
N ASP A 40 -14.05 -1.18 -14.50
CA ASP A 40 -13.53 -0.82 -15.82
C ASP A 40 -12.01 -0.66 -15.80
N PHE A 41 -11.46 -0.01 -14.77
CA PHE A 41 -10.02 0.08 -14.58
C PHE A 41 -9.36 -1.30 -14.47
N ARG A 42 -9.99 -2.25 -13.75
CA ARG A 42 -9.47 -3.61 -13.62
C ARG A 42 -9.30 -4.29 -14.99
N LEU A 43 -10.21 -4.07 -15.92
CA LEU A 43 -10.16 -4.68 -17.26
C LEU A 43 -8.94 -4.22 -18.06
N LEU A 44 -8.47 -2.98 -17.84
CA LEU A 44 -7.28 -2.44 -18.51
C LEU A 44 -5.95 -3.06 -18.03
N LEU A 45 -5.95 -3.74 -16.89
CA LEU A 45 -4.76 -4.41 -16.36
C LEU A 45 -4.46 -5.77 -17.00
N GLY A 46 -5.25 -6.16 -18.01
CA GLY A 46 -5.09 -7.39 -18.78
C GLY A 46 -5.90 -8.57 -18.24
N GLU A 47 -6.00 -9.62 -19.04
CA GLU A 47 -6.70 -10.85 -18.66
C GLU A 47 -5.83 -11.76 -17.80
N GLY A 48 -6.48 -12.55 -16.94
CA GLY A 48 -5.82 -13.52 -16.06
C GLY A 48 -5.02 -12.88 -14.92
N ASN A 49 -3.99 -13.61 -14.50
CA ASN A 49 -3.07 -13.16 -13.47
C ASN A 49 -1.89 -12.45 -14.15
N GLN A 50 -1.79 -11.14 -13.92
CA GLN A 50 -0.73 -10.31 -14.48
C GLN A 50 0.09 -9.69 -13.35
N ARG A 51 1.37 -9.48 -13.62
CA ARG A 51 2.26 -8.68 -12.78
C ARG A 51 3.25 -7.95 -13.66
N GLY A 52 3.45 -6.66 -13.41
CA GLY A 52 4.33 -5.87 -14.27
C GLY A 52 4.74 -4.53 -13.69
N ASN A 53 5.50 -3.81 -14.49
CA ASN A 53 5.99 -2.48 -14.15
C ASN A 53 4.87 -1.46 -14.32
N TRP A 54 4.50 -0.80 -13.23
CA TRP A 54 3.45 0.21 -13.24
C TRP A 54 3.85 1.46 -14.03
N ARG A 55 5.10 1.90 -13.97
CA ARG A 55 5.59 3.06 -14.72
C ARG A 55 5.37 2.88 -16.23
N GLU A 56 5.64 1.68 -16.75
CA GLU A 56 5.45 1.39 -18.17
C GLU A 56 3.97 1.30 -18.54
N LEU A 57 3.17 0.67 -17.71
CA LEU A 57 1.72 0.57 -17.93
C LEU A 57 1.05 1.95 -17.89
N PHE A 58 1.44 2.80 -16.96
CA PHE A 58 0.88 4.15 -16.78
C PHE A 58 1.20 5.11 -17.92
N LYS A 59 2.19 4.82 -18.79
CA LYS A 59 2.45 5.57 -20.03
C LYS A 59 1.36 5.37 -21.07
N GLN A 60 0.59 4.31 -20.99
CA GLN A 60 -0.51 4.04 -21.93
C GLN A 60 -1.65 5.02 -21.70
N SER A 61 -2.08 5.70 -22.78
CA SER A 61 -3.12 6.73 -22.72
C SER A 61 -4.44 6.22 -22.12
N ALA A 62 -4.84 4.98 -22.41
CA ALA A 62 -6.06 4.38 -21.86
C ALA A 62 -5.97 4.20 -20.33
N VAL A 63 -4.84 3.71 -19.83
CA VAL A 63 -4.60 3.53 -18.39
C VAL A 63 -4.57 4.88 -17.68
N LYS A 64 -3.84 5.85 -18.24
CA LYS A 64 -3.75 7.20 -17.66
C LYS A 64 -5.13 7.86 -17.54
N LYS A 65 -5.93 7.83 -18.61
CA LYS A 65 -7.30 8.37 -18.59
C LYS A 65 -8.20 7.68 -17.57
N SER A 66 -8.07 6.37 -17.42
CA SER A 66 -8.88 5.61 -16.46
C SER A 66 -8.47 5.91 -15.02
N VAL A 67 -7.18 6.14 -14.75
CA VAL A 67 -6.69 6.60 -13.45
C VAL A 67 -7.18 8.03 -13.14
N GLU A 68 -7.12 8.92 -14.12
CA GLU A 68 -7.67 10.29 -14.00
C GLU A 68 -9.17 10.26 -13.67
N LEU A 69 -9.94 9.40 -14.35
CA LEU A 69 -11.35 9.19 -14.03
C LEU A 69 -11.56 8.63 -12.62
N LEU A 70 -10.73 7.68 -12.19
CA LEU A 70 -10.79 7.14 -10.84
C LEU A 70 -10.51 8.22 -9.79
N GLN A 71 -9.51 9.09 -10.03
CA GLN A 71 -9.21 10.22 -9.17
C GLN A 71 -10.39 11.20 -9.08
N GLU A 72 -10.97 11.56 -10.22
CA GLU A 72 -12.15 12.44 -10.30
C GLU A 72 -13.32 11.89 -9.47
N LYS A 73 -13.61 10.58 -9.58
CA LYS A 73 -14.73 9.98 -8.86
C LYS A 73 -14.47 9.85 -7.36
N ILE A 74 -13.23 9.61 -6.95
CA ILE A 74 -12.85 9.58 -5.52
C ILE A 74 -12.92 11.01 -4.95
N GLU A 75 -12.46 12.02 -5.68
CA GLU A 75 -12.56 13.42 -5.24
C GLU A 75 -14.02 13.83 -5.09
N PHE A 76 -14.85 13.55 -6.08
CA PHE A 76 -16.28 13.84 -6.01
C PHE A 76 -16.96 13.13 -4.83
N LEU A 77 -16.59 11.87 -4.58
CA LEU A 77 -17.08 11.13 -3.41
C LEU A 77 -16.67 11.81 -2.11
N SER A 78 -15.41 12.25 -1.98
CA SER A 78 -14.91 12.99 -0.82
C SER A 78 -15.74 14.26 -0.58
N GLU A 79 -16.04 15.03 -1.62
CA GLU A 79 -16.87 16.24 -1.51
C GLU A 79 -18.31 15.92 -1.05
N VAL A 80 -18.91 14.83 -1.57
CA VAL A 80 -20.25 14.40 -1.14
C VAL A 80 -20.24 13.98 0.34
N ILE A 81 -19.21 13.27 0.79
CA ILE A 81 -19.08 12.86 2.19
C ILE A 81 -18.91 14.08 3.11
N LYS A 82 -18.10 15.09 2.70
CA LYS A 82 -17.88 16.32 3.48
C LYS A 82 -19.17 17.03 3.88
N ILE A 83 -20.19 16.99 3.04
CA ILE A 83 -21.49 17.65 3.34
C ILE A 83 -22.18 17.02 4.56
N ALA A 84 -21.88 15.76 4.85
CA ALA A 84 -22.53 15.00 5.93
C ALA A 84 -21.61 14.68 7.12
N LEU A 85 -20.42 15.27 7.18
CA LEU A 85 -19.50 15.07 8.30
C LEU A 85 -20.16 15.46 9.64
N GLY A 86 -19.85 14.68 10.66
CA GLY A 86 -20.43 14.85 12.01
C GLY A 86 -21.84 14.28 12.17
N ARG A 87 -22.51 13.81 11.10
CA ARG A 87 -23.83 13.18 11.19
C ARG A 87 -23.76 11.69 11.53
N SER A 88 -22.62 11.04 11.25
CA SER A 88 -22.39 9.63 11.51
C SER A 88 -20.91 9.40 11.78
N GLN A 89 -20.57 8.79 12.92
CA GLN A 89 -19.20 8.43 13.25
C GLN A 89 -18.61 7.44 12.25
N THR A 90 -19.44 6.55 11.71
CA THR A 90 -19.05 5.62 10.66
C THR A 90 -18.65 6.38 9.38
N LEU A 91 -19.42 7.40 8.99
CA LEU A 91 -19.13 8.22 7.82
C LEU A 91 -17.84 9.03 8.00
N ASP A 92 -17.59 9.56 9.18
CA ASP A 92 -16.38 10.32 9.49
C ASP A 92 -15.12 9.42 9.30
N SER A 93 -15.20 8.17 9.77
CA SER A 93 -14.13 7.17 9.54
C SER A 93 -13.97 6.79 8.05
N ILE A 94 -15.08 6.72 7.30
CA ILE A 94 -15.06 6.49 5.85
C ILE A 94 -14.40 7.67 5.13
N PHE A 95 -14.64 8.89 5.58
CA PHE A 95 -13.99 10.08 5.04
C PHE A 95 -12.47 10.02 5.16
N GLU A 96 -11.95 9.69 6.34
CA GLU A 96 -10.51 9.53 6.56
C GLU A 96 -9.89 8.46 5.63
N ARG A 97 -10.59 7.34 5.44
CA ARG A 97 -10.18 6.30 4.49
C ARG A 97 -10.19 6.79 3.06
N THR A 98 -11.19 7.59 2.67
CA THR A 98 -11.30 8.17 1.33
C THR A 98 -10.12 9.10 1.04
N GLU A 99 -9.78 9.97 1.98
CA GLU A 99 -8.62 10.86 1.86
C GLU A 99 -7.29 10.07 1.81
N SER A 100 -7.17 9.00 2.59
CA SER A 100 -6.00 8.11 2.53
C SER A 100 -5.86 7.44 1.16
N ILE A 101 -6.95 6.95 0.58
CA ILE A 101 -6.99 6.33 -0.76
C ILE A 101 -6.63 7.36 -1.84
N LYS A 102 -7.17 8.57 -1.75
CA LYS A 102 -6.85 9.69 -2.65
C LYS A 102 -5.36 10.00 -2.64
N ASN A 103 -4.75 10.11 -1.46
CA ASN A 103 -3.33 10.35 -1.31
C ASN A 103 -2.47 9.19 -1.86
N GLN A 104 -2.88 7.94 -1.66
CA GLN A 104 -2.21 6.78 -2.23
C GLN A 104 -2.25 6.81 -3.77
N LEU A 105 -3.40 7.16 -4.34
CA LEU A 105 -3.56 7.24 -5.79
C LEU A 105 -2.73 8.37 -6.41
N MET A 106 -2.67 9.55 -5.77
CA MET A 106 -1.79 10.64 -6.19
C MET A 106 -0.32 10.22 -6.23
N ARG A 107 0.15 9.52 -5.18
CA ARG A 107 1.54 8.99 -5.14
C ARG A 107 1.82 7.97 -6.23
N LEU A 108 0.83 7.15 -6.62
CA LEU A 108 0.95 6.19 -7.72
C LEU A 108 1.06 6.86 -9.09
N CYS A 109 0.52 8.08 -9.24
CA CYS A 109 0.63 8.88 -10.45
C CYS A 109 1.97 9.61 -10.58
N ASP A 110 2.63 9.91 -9.45
CA ASP A 110 3.97 10.50 -9.44
C ASP A 110 5.03 9.41 -9.63
N THR A 111 5.15 8.95 -10.87
CA THR A 111 6.06 7.87 -11.23
C THR A 111 7.52 8.30 -11.41
N ALA A 112 7.83 9.60 -11.28
CA ALA A 112 9.18 10.14 -11.46
C ALA A 112 10.09 9.97 -10.23
N ILE A 113 9.54 9.69 -9.07
CA ILE A 113 10.30 9.57 -7.82
C ILE A 113 11.31 8.42 -7.92
N VAL A 114 12.59 8.76 -7.74
CA VAL A 114 13.70 7.80 -7.73
C VAL A 114 13.73 7.06 -6.39
N GLY A 115 14.32 5.86 -6.36
CA GLY A 115 14.45 5.07 -5.13
C GLY A 115 13.25 4.17 -4.81
N TYR A 116 12.24 4.12 -5.70
CA TYR A 116 11.08 3.26 -5.55
C TYR A 116 10.85 2.37 -6.77
N CYS A 117 10.41 1.15 -6.52
CA CYS A 117 9.86 0.24 -7.53
C CYS A 117 8.34 0.41 -7.58
N TYR A 118 7.82 0.75 -8.76
CA TYR A 118 6.38 0.87 -9.03
C TYR A 118 5.93 -0.38 -9.80
N TRP A 119 5.04 -1.15 -9.22
CA TRP A 119 4.56 -2.37 -9.85
C TRP A 119 3.08 -2.59 -9.60
N TYR A 120 2.47 -3.37 -10.48
CA TYR A 120 1.07 -3.76 -10.36
C TYR A 120 0.93 -5.27 -10.43
N GLU A 121 -0.16 -5.75 -9.88
CA GLU A 121 -0.61 -7.13 -10.06
C GLU A 121 -2.12 -7.17 -10.26
N SER A 122 -2.58 -8.20 -10.97
CA SER A 122 -3.99 -8.50 -11.12
C SER A 122 -4.21 -9.99 -10.96
N MET A 123 -5.26 -10.36 -10.22
CA MET A 123 -5.64 -11.75 -9.95
C MET A 123 -7.17 -11.88 -10.03
N GLY A 124 -7.68 -12.56 -11.04
CA GLY A 124 -9.11 -12.67 -11.27
C GLY A 124 -9.78 -11.30 -11.37
N ARG A 125 -10.65 -10.96 -10.42
CA ARG A 125 -11.33 -9.65 -10.34
C ARG A 125 -10.60 -8.63 -9.49
N GLN A 126 -9.49 -8.99 -8.89
CA GLN A 126 -8.73 -8.13 -7.98
C GLN A 126 -7.52 -7.54 -8.68
N PHE A 127 -7.01 -6.44 -8.12
CA PHE A 127 -5.74 -5.84 -8.48
C PHE A 127 -5.07 -5.16 -7.29
N GLY A 128 -3.76 -4.98 -7.41
CA GLY A 128 -2.94 -4.20 -6.51
C GLY A 128 -2.00 -3.28 -7.28
N LEU A 129 -1.87 -2.04 -6.82
CA LEU A 129 -0.90 -1.06 -7.28
C LEU A 129 0.05 -0.75 -6.13
N HIS A 130 1.35 -0.88 -6.36
CA HIS A 130 2.34 -0.89 -5.30
C HIS A 130 3.48 0.09 -5.58
N ILE A 131 3.94 0.75 -4.50
CA ILE A 131 5.15 1.55 -4.47
C ILE A 131 6.03 0.95 -3.39
N THR A 132 7.14 0.33 -3.78
CA THR A 132 8.05 -0.35 -2.86
C THR A 132 9.39 0.39 -2.86
N PRO A 133 9.88 0.86 -1.71
CA PRO A 133 11.19 1.48 -1.63
C PRO A 133 12.27 0.46 -2.01
N LEU A 134 13.29 0.88 -2.75
CA LEU A 134 14.43 0.04 -3.12
C LEU A 134 15.40 -0.15 -1.94
N THR A 135 15.42 0.81 -1.02
CA THR A 135 16.14 0.69 0.24
C THR A 135 15.19 0.98 1.40
N VAL A 136 15.38 0.30 2.49
CA VAL A 136 14.60 0.53 3.72
C VAL A 136 15.44 1.22 4.80
N ALA A 137 16.75 1.40 4.55
CA ALA A 137 17.74 1.86 5.52
C ALA A 137 17.30 3.14 6.23
N ASP A 138 16.94 4.19 5.48
CA ASP A 138 16.60 5.48 6.06
C ASP A 138 15.36 5.39 6.97
N LYS A 139 14.29 4.78 6.46
CA LYS A 139 13.03 4.65 7.21
C LYS A 139 13.13 3.72 8.40
N PHE A 140 13.92 2.65 8.27
CA PHE A 140 14.10 1.70 9.34
C PHE A 140 15.02 2.27 10.41
N GLY A 141 16.11 2.97 10.03
CA GLY A 141 16.97 3.71 10.92
C GLY A 141 16.21 4.76 11.73
N GLU A 142 15.34 5.57 11.08
CA GLU A 142 14.46 6.50 11.78
C GLU A 142 13.55 5.80 12.81
N GLN A 143 12.98 4.64 12.46
CA GLN A 143 12.13 3.87 13.37
C GLN A 143 12.91 3.34 14.58
N LEU A 144 14.15 2.91 14.37
CA LEU A 144 15.03 2.46 15.45
C LEU A 144 15.35 3.59 16.42
N ASN A 145 15.66 4.79 15.88
CA ASN A 145 16.08 5.94 16.67
C ASN A 145 14.90 6.64 17.37
N ASN A 146 13.70 6.57 16.82
CA ASN A 146 12.52 7.26 17.36
C ASN A 146 11.77 6.47 18.45
N LYS A 147 12.17 5.24 18.76
CA LYS A 147 11.53 4.41 19.78
C LYS A 147 12.47 4.19 20.95
N GLU A 148 12.06 4.54 22.15
CA GLU A 148 12.70 4.16 23.41
C GLU A 148 12.53 2.64 23.65
N ALA A 149 13.25 1.83 22.86
CA ALA A 149 13.21 0.37 22.93
C ALA A 149 14.59 -0.21 22.66
N ALA A 150 14.94 -1.29 23.33
CA ALA A 150 16.10 -2.11 23.00
C ALA A 150 15.75 -3.03 21.82
N TRP A 151 16.54 -2.95 20.76
CA TRP A 151 16.38 -3.80 19.58
C TRP A 151 17.43 -4.91 19.57
N ILE A 152 16.99 -6.15 19.48
CA ILE A 152 17.87 -7.31 19.42
C ILE A 152 17.57 -8.08 18.12
N PHE A 153 18.58 -8.16 17.24
CA PHE A 153 18.49 -8.92 16.00
C PHE A 153 19.28 -10.21 16.13
N THR A 154 18.63 -11.32 15.86
CA THR A 154 19.25 -12.65 15.91
C THR A 154 18.95 -13.44 14.65
N SER A 155 19.97 -14.04 14.04
CA SER A 155 19.81 -14.96 12.91
C SER A 155 21.13 -15.74 12.72
N ALA A 156 21.04 -16.88 12.08
CA ALA A 156 22.21 -17.66 11.67
C ALA A 156 22.94 -17.06 10.47
N THR A 157 22.36 -16.03 9.79
CA THR A 157 22.84 -15.50 8.52
C THR A 157 23.04 -13.99 8.51
N LEU A 158 23.14 -13.34 9.67
CA LEU A 158 23.41 -11.89 9.78
C LEU A 158 24.88 -11.55 9.48
N GLU A 159 25.78 -12.49 9.78
CA GLU A 159 27.20 -12.35 9.57
C GLU A 159 27.55 -12.81 8.16
N VAL A 160 28.40 -12.05 7.47
CA VAL A 160 28.97 -12.39 6.17
C VAL A 160 30.47 -12.04 6.20
N GLY A 161 31.33 -13.04 6.09
CA GLY A 161 32.79 -12.84 6.10
C GLY A 161 33.34 -12.27 7.41
N GLY A 162 32.79 -12.67 8.54
CA GLY A 162 33.22 -12.22 9.88
C GLY A 162 32.66 -10.85 10.29
N THR A 163 31.74 -10.26 9.51
CA THR A 163 31.22 -8.93 9.79
C THR A 163 29.69 -8.83 9.64
N PHE A 164 29.08 -7.87 10.33
CA PHE A 164 27.67 -7.54 10.20
C PHE A 164 27.42 -6.31 9.31
N ASN A 165 28.44 -5.80 8.64
CA ASN A 165 28.37 -4.56 7.87
C ASN A 165 27.26 -4.56 6.81
N HIS A 166 27.09 -5.67 6.09
CA HIS A 166 26.05 -5.78 5.08
C HIS A 166 24.64 -5.67 5.67
N PHE A 167 24.41 -6.32 6.82
CA PHE A 167 23.14 -6.25 7.55
C PHE A 167 22.88 -4.84 8.08
N CYS A 168 23.86 -4.23 8.73
CA CYS A 168 23.74 -2.89 9.29
C CYS A 168 23.46 -1.84 8.20
N GLN A 169 24.18 -1.89 7.09
CA GLN A 169 23.96 -0.97 5.95
C GLN A 169 22.57 -1.12 5.33
N ARG A 170 22.10 -2.36 5.19
CA ARG A 170 20.77 -2.64 4.63
C ARG A 170 19.63 -2.10 5.47
N LEU A 171 19.80 -2.02 6.78
CA LEU A 171 18.79 -1.58 7.75
C LEU A 171 19.04 -0.16 8.28
N GLY A 172 20.13 0.52 7.88
CA GLY A 172 20.45 1.85 8.38
C GLY A 172 20.82 1.85 9.87
N ILE A 173 21.47 0.79 10.35
CA ILE A 173 21.95 0.67 11.71
C ILE A 173 23.36 1.26 11.76
N GLU A 174 23.51 2.42 12.42
CA GLU A 174 24.80 3.12 12.49
C GLU A 174 25.68 2.58 13.63
N GLN A 175 25.07 2.24 14.76
CA GLN A 175 25.78 1.76 15.94
C GLN A 175 25.01 0.56 16.54
N ALA A 176 25.70 -0.56 16.71
CA ALA A 176 25.16 -1.74 17.37
C ALA A 176 26.27 -2.56 18.03
N GLU A 177 26.00 -3.11 19.19
CA GLU A 177 26.84 -4.17 19.76
C GLU A 177 26.67 -5.43 18.90
N GLN A 178 27.79 -6.06 18.53
CA GLN A 178 27.81 -7.22 17.63
C GLN A 178 28.41 -8.40 18.36
N LYS A 179 27.76 -9.57 18.29
CA LYS A 179 28.24 -10.80 18.89
C LYS A 179 28.02 -11.99 17.99
N ILE A 180 29.08 -12.70 17.68
CA ILE A 180 29.05 -13.99 16.97
C ILE A 180 29.06 -15.11 18.02
N LEU A 181 28.10 -16.00 17.95
CA LEU A 181 28.04 -17.21 18.76
C LEU A 181 28.27 -18.39 17.82
N HIS A 182 29.34 -19.13 18.06
CA HIS A 182 29.60 -20.33 17.30
C HIS A 182 28.65 -21.45 17.70
N SER A 183 28.37 -22.35 16.73
CA SER A 183 27.54 -23.54 17.00
C SER A 183 28.17 -24.38 18.09
N PRO A 184 27.41 -24.85 19.09
CA PRO A 184 27.91 -25.80 20.07
C PRO A 184 28.04 -27.23 19.49
N PHE A 185 27.57 -27.45 18.25
CA PHE A 185 27.61 -28.76 17.60
C PHE A 185 28.92 -28.95 16.82
N ASP A 186 29.58 -30.07 17.04
CA ASP A 186 30.75 -30.49 16.28
C ASP A 186 30.31 -31.30 15.05
N TYR A 187 29.86 -30.58 14.01
CA TYR A 187 29.34 -31.18 12.78
C TYR A 187 30.32 -32.16 12.09
N PRO A 188 31.64 -31.89 12.02
CA PRO A 188 32.58 -32.81 11.39
C PRO A 188 32.65 -34.19 12.08
N ASN A 189 32.43 -34.23 13.40
CA ASN A 189 32.55 -35.45 14.19
C ASN A 189 31.18 -36.04 14.58
N GLN A 190 30.10 -35.33 14.42
CA GLN A 190 28.72 -35.71 14.79
C GLN A 190 27.82 -36.03 13.60
N SER A 191 28.22 -35.69 12.35
CA SER A 191 27.49 -36.09 11.15
C SER A 191 28.06 -37.40 10.59
N LEU A 192 27.22 -38.43 10.51
CA LEU A 192 27.49 -39.68 9.80
C LEU A 192 27.26 -39.49 8.30
#